data_a05b2f5ab32e1438d81c9a99f587817e
#
_entry.id   a05b2f5ab32e1438d81c9a99f587817e
#
_cell.length_a   1.000
_cell.length_b   1.000
_cell.length_c   1.000
_cell.angle_alpha   90.00
_cell.angle_beta   90.00
_cell.angle_gamma   90.00
#
_symmetry.space_group_name_H-M   'P 1'
#
loop_
_entity.id
_entity.type
_entity.pdbx_description
1 polymer ?
#
loop_
_entity_poly.entity_id
_entity_poly.type
_entity_poly.pdbx_seq_one_letter_code
_entity_poly.pdbx_strand_id
1 'polypeptide(L)'
;YGLYLSGGLDSSMIAAKVNHFNPGVRNKAFSIDFVDSAHSESTYQKMVAEKINANLTQQVFAFDDIAERLKDSIYYSECPIKETYNTASMALSSNVRSNNIKVVLSGEGADEFFAGYVGYRFDKMRELDLVQNECSDEERALRHDLWGDENFYYERNFLEYESEKRALYSDSINASFEEFNCLNHPLINKERIKNRDILNKRAYIDYKLRLVDHLVSDHGDRMAMANSVEVRYPFLDKDLIDFS
;
A
#
# COMPACT_ATOMS: atom_id res chain seq x y z
N TYR A 1 -19.00 -10.92 -8.81
CA TYR A 1 -17.74 -10.31 -8.43
C TYR A 1 -17.08 -9.60 -9.60
N GLY A 2 -16.15 -8.70 -9.31
CA GLY A 2 -15.30 -8.02 -10.27
C GLY A 2 -13.82 -8.16 -9.91
N LEU A 3 -12.95 -7.55 -10.72
CA LEU A 3 -11.50 -7.56 -10.56
C LEU A 3 -11.01 -6.12 -10.54
N TYR A 4 -10.17 -5.75 -9.58
CA TYR A 4 -9.32 -4.58 -9.70
C TYR A 4 -8.13 -4.92 -10.59
N LEU A 5 -7.91 -4.16 -11.64
CA LEU A 5 -6.90 -4.44 -12.65
C LEU A 5 -6.02 -3.21 -12.91
N SER A 6 -4.85 -3.17 -12.30
CA SER A 6 -3.87 -2.11 -12.54
C SER A 6 -3.03 -2.34 -13.81
N GLY A 7 -2.94 -3.58 -14.29
CA GLY A 7 -2.00 -3.98 -15.33
C GLY A 7 -0.63 -4.40 -14.79
N GLY A 8 -0.37 -4.21 -13.48
CA GLY A 8 0.78 -4.77 -12.76
C GLY A 8 0.70 -6.29 -12.63
N LEU A 9 1.81 -6.90 -12.20
CA LEU A 9 1.97 -8.36 -12.13
C LEU A 9 0.88 -9.02 -11.28
N ASP A 10 0.64 -8.51 -10.09
CA ASP A 10 -0.20 -9.14 -9.06
C ASP A 10 -1.67 -9.14 -9.45
N SER A 11 -2.20 -7.98 -9.83
CA SER A 11 -3.58 -7.86 -10.33
C SER A 11 -3.80 -8.69 -11.59
N SER A 12 -2.80 -8.75 -12.47
CA SER A 12 -2.84 -9.55 -13.71
C SER A 12 -2.82 -11.05 -13.41
N MET A 13 -2.05 -11.49 -12.40
CA MET A 13 -2.02 -12.88 -11.95
C MET A 13 -3.38 -13.31 -11.41
N ILE A 14 -3.99 -12.51 -10.51
CA ILE A 14 -5.35 -12.75 -10.01
C ILE A 14 -6.34 -12.88 -11.17
N ALA A 15 -6.30 -11.93 -12.10
CA ALA A 15 -7.19 -11.91 -13.25
C ALA A 15 -7.02 -13.14 -14.15
N ALA A 16 -5.78 -13.56 -14.40
CA ALA A 16 -5.47 -14.76 -15.18
C ALA A 16 -5.94 -16.05 -14.47
N LYS A 17 -5.75 -16.16 -13.16
CA LYS A 17 -6.23 -17.30 -12.35
C LYS A 17 -7.75 -17.38 -12.34
N VAL A 18 -8.42 -16.26 -12.15
CA VAL A 18 -9.91 -16.21 -12.22
C VAL A 18 -10.42 -16.67 -13.58
N ASN A 19 -9.79 -16.22 -14.66
CA ASN A 19 -10.13 -16.64 -16.02
C ASN A 19 -9.86 -18.14 -16.25
N HIS A 20 -8.74 -18.65 -15.71
CA HIS A 20 -8.40 -20.07 -15.79
C HIS A 20 -9.43 -20.98 -15.10
N PHE A 21 -9.86 -20.60 -13.90
CA PHE A 21 -10.84 -21.38 -13.13
C PHE A 21 -12.28 -21.21 -13.58
N ASN A 22 -12.58 -20.17 -14.37
CA ASN A 22 -13.90 -19.88 -14.88
C ASN A 22 -13.87 -19.70 -16.42
N PRO A 23 -13.50 -20.73 -17.18
CA PRO A 23 -13.38 -20.62 -18.62
C PRO A 23 -14.72 -20.26 -19.26
N GLY A 24 -14.69 -19.31 -20.18
CA GLY A 24 -15.91 -18.84 -20.88
C GLY A 24 -16.71 -17.77 -20.17
N VAL A 25 -16.40 -17.45 -18.91
CA VAL A 25 -17.02 -16.33 -18.21
C VAL A 25 -16.29 -15.04 -18.56
N ARG A 26 -17.04 -14.06 -19.08
CA ARG A 26 -16.49 -12.72 -19.33
C ARG A 26 -16.54 -11.89 -18.04
N ASN A 27 -15.43 -11.88 -17.31
CA ASN A 27 -15.32 -11.18 -16.02
C ASN A 27 -15.37 -9.66 -16.22
N LYS A 28 -15.90 -8.94 -15.23
CA LYS A 28 -15.82 -7.47 -15.17
C LYS A 28 -14.51 -7.05 -14.48
N ALA A 29 -13.76 -6.18 -15.12
CA ALA A 29 -12.54 -5.59 -14.58
C ALA A 29 -12.69 -4.08 -14.47
N PHE A 30 -12.11 -3.51 -13.43
CA PHE A 30 -12.20 -2.08 -13.10
C PHE A 30 -10.80 -1.52 -12.87
N SER A 31 -10.54 -0.36 -13.47
CA SER A 31 -9.25 0.31 -13.41
C SER A 31 -9.41 1.82 -13.24
N ILE A 32 -8.42 2.44 -12.62
CA ILE A 32 -8.17 3.88 -12.68
C ILE A 32 -7.11 4.12 -13.76
N ASP A 33 -7.32 5.14 -14.57
CA ASP A 33 -6.34 5.66 -15.54
C ASP A 33 -6.11 7.13 -15.24
N PHE A 34 -4.88 7.50 -14.93
CA PHE A 34 -4.54 8.88 -14.61
C PHE A 34 -4.37 9.71 -15.88
N VAL A 35 -4.87 10.95 -15.85
CA VAL A 35 -4.71 11.90 -16.99
C VAL A 35 -3.25 12.14 -17.29
N ASP A 36 -2.38 12.12 -16.28
CA ASP A 36 -0.94 12.24 -16.47
C ASP A 36 -0.39 10.97 -17.15
N SER A 37 0.10 11.15 -18.36
CA SER A 37 0.65 10.05 -19.16
C SER A 37 1.85 9.34 -18.51
N ALA A 38 2.60 10.02 -17.64
CA ALA A 38 3.73 9.44 -16.92
C ALA A 38 3.29 8.38 -15.89
N HIS A 39 2.04 8.47 -15.41
CA HIS A 39 1.45 7.56 -14.42
C HIS A 39 0.35 6.66 -15.02
N SER A 40 0.04 6.80 -16.32
CA SER A 40 -0.96 5.98 -16.97
C SER A 40 -0.47 4.56 -17.21
N GLU A 41 -1.21 3.58 -16.72
CA GLU A 41 -1.00 2.16 -16.97
C GLU A 41 -2.03 1.59 -17.95
N SER A 42 -2.79 2.46 -18.63
CA SER A 42 -3.92 2.11 -19.50
C SER A 42 -3.58 1.05 -20.56
N THR A 43 -2.38 1.13 -21.13
CA THR A 43 -1.91 0.17 -22.14
C THR A 43 -1.84 -1.25 -21.57
N TYR A 44 -1.28 -1.41 -20.38
CA TYR A 44 -1.15 -2.71 -19.72
C TYR A 44 -2.50 -3.23 -19.25
N GLN A 45 -3.35 -2.35 -18.69
CA GLN A 45 -4.72 -2.68 -18.27
C GLN A 45 -5.53 -3.25 -19.44
N LYS A 46 -5.50 -2.59 -20.60
CA LYS A 46 -6.19 -3.05 -21.82
C LYS A 46 -5.62 -4.35 -22.35
N MET A 47 -4.31 -4.48 -22.38
CA MET A 47 -3.63 -5.70 -22.86
C MET A 47 -4.02 -6.92 -22.01
N VAL A 48 -4.03 -6.79 -20.68
CA VAL A 48 -4.43 -7.88 -19.79
C VAL A 48 -5.91 -8.19 -19.95
N ALA A 49 -6.77 -7.17 -19.94
CA ALA A 49 -8.22 -7.35 -20.11
C ALA A 49 -8.57 -8.07 -21.42
N GLU A 50 -7.91 -7.71 -22.53
CA GLU A 50 -8.07 -8.37 -23.81
C GLU A 50 -7.63 -9.84 -23.75
N LYS A 51 -6.45 -10.09 -23.14
CA LYS A 51 -5.88 -11.44 -23.03
C LYS A 51 -6.77 -12.41 -22.27
N ILE A 52 -7.47 -11.93 -21.23
CA ILE A 52 -8.40 -12.74 -20.43
C ILE A 52 -9.87 -12.60 -20.86
N ASN A 53 -10.14 -11.92 -21.96
CA ASN A 53 -11.50 -11.62 -22.46
C ASN A 53 -12.39 -10.96 -21.37
N ALA A 54 -11.85 -10.04 -20.60
CA ALA A 54 -12.61 -9.31 -19.59
C ALA A 54 -13.34 -8.10 -20.18
N ASN A 55 -14.42 -7.69 -19.53
CA ASN A 55 -15.07 -6.40 -19.78
C ASN A 55 -14.44 -5.34 -18.90
N LEU A 56 -13.51 -4.56 -19.43
CA LEU A 56 -12.78 -3.53 -18.72
C LEU A 56 -13.58 -2.23 -18.68
N THR A 57 -13.78 -1.70 -17.48
CA THR A 57 -14.29 -0.36 -17.22
C THR A 57 -13.16 0.47 -16.63
N GLN A 58 -12.62 1.39 -17.44
CA GLN A 58 -11.59 2.34 -17.00
C GLN A 58 -12.26 3.65 -16.59
N GLN A 59 -11.86 4.18 -15.44
CA GLN A 59 -12.23 5.52 -15.01
C GLN A 59 -11.00 6.42 -15.13
N VAL A 60 -11.12 7.47 -15.95
CA VAL A 60 -10.11 8.52 -16.04
C VAL A 60 -10.18 9.36 -14.77
N PHE A 61 -9.04 9.64 -14.16
CA PHE A 61 -8.91 10.32 -12.89
C PHE A 61 -7.96 11.51 -13.02
N ALA A 62 -8.45 12.68 -12.67
CA ALA A 62 -7.75 13.96 -12.78
C ALA A 62 -7.51 14.60 -11.41
N PHE A 63 -6.78 15.71 -11.38
CA PHE A 63 -6.52 16.46 -10.15
C PHE A 63 -7.81 16.99 -9.49
N ASP A 64 -8.79 17.40 -10.27
CA ASP A 64 -10.08 17.88 -9.76
C ASP A 64 -10.84 16.77 -9.02
N ASP A 65 -10.69 15.51 -9.46
CA ASP A 65 -11.28 14.35 -8.78
C ASP A 65 -10.74 14.17 -7.36
N ILE A 66 -9.47 14.54 -7.12
CA ILE A 66 -8.88 14.52 -5.78
C ILE A 66 -9.60 15.53 -4.89
N ALA A 67 -9.73 16.77 -5.35
CA ALA A 67 -10.36 17.85 -4.58
C ALA A 67 -11.83 17.52 -4.23
N GLU A 68 -12.59 16.99 -5.18
CA GLU A 68 -13.98 16.60 -5.00
C GLU A 68 -14.17 15.51 -3.95
N ARG A 69 -13.26 14.54 -3.88
CA ARG A 69 -13.39 13.36 -3.01
C ARG A 69 -12.60 13.44 -1.70
N LEU A 70 -11.73 14.43 -1.54
CA LEU A 70 -10.82 14.49 -0.40
C LEU A 70 -11.56 14.49 0.94
N LYS A 71 -12.61 15.32 1.06
CA LYS A 71 -13.40 15.43 2.29
C LYS A 71 -14.06 14.09 2.66
N ASP A 72 -14.66 13.40 1.70
CA ASP A 72 -15.32 12.13 1.92
C ASP A 72 -14.30 11.04 2.21
N SER A 73 -13.15 11.03 1.52
CA SER A 73 -12.05 10.11 1.80
C SER A 73 -11.55 10.24 3.23
N ILE A 74 -11.36 11.46 3.74
CA ILE A 74 -10.97 11.70 5.14
C ILE A 74 -12.08 11.20 6.10
N TYR A 75 -13.34 11.49 5.81
CA TYR A 75 -14.46 11.07 6.63
C TYR A 75 -14.56 9.54 6.75
N TYR A 76 -14.50 8.84 5.63
CA TYR A 76 -14.61 7.37 5.61
C TYR A 76 -13.33 6.65 6.02
N SER A 77 -12.17 7.29 5.96
CA SER A 77 -10.93 6.70 6.50
C SER A 77 -10.96 6.53 8.01
N GLU A 78 -11.74 7.36 8.71
CA GLU A 78 -11.82 7.37 10.19
C GLU A 78 -10.45 7.55 10.89
N CYS A 79 -9.46 8.02 10.16
CA CYS A 79 -8.11 8.29 10.63
C CYS A 79 -7.45 9.35 9.76
N PRO A 80 -6.33 9.97 10.19
CA PRO A 80 -5.52 10.81 9.33
C PRO A 80 -5.01 10.02 8.13
N ILE A 81 -5.29 10.51 6.92
CA ILE A 81 -4.79 9.88 5.70
C ILE A 81 -3.36 10.34 5.40
N LYS A 82 -2.54 9.40 5.00
CA LYS A 82 -1.14 9.64 4.66
C LYS A 82 -0.98 10.40 3.33
N GLU A 83 -1.86 10.13 2.39
CA GLU A 83 -1.78 10.62 1.02
C GLU A 83 -3.17 10.70 0.37
N THR A 84 -3.28 11.42 -0.76
CA THR A 84 -4.56 11.60 -1.46
C THR A 84 -4.99 10.38 -2.30
N TYR A 85 -4.21 9.34 -2.31
CA TYR A 85 -4.45 8.11 -3.07
C TYR A 85 -5.80 7.44 -2.74
N ASN A 86 -6.26 7.57 -1.51
CA ASN A 86 -7.57 7.10 -1.06
C ASN A 86 -8.73 7.64 -1.92
N THR A 87 -8.59 8.83 -2.49
CA THR A 87 -9.62 9.43 -3.37
C THR A 87 -9.80 8.61 -4.67
N ALA A 88 -8.70 8.09 -5.22
CA ALA A 88 -8.74 7.22 -6.40
C ALA A 88 -9.37 5.85 -6.07
N SER A 89 -9.04 5.26 -4.91
CA SER A 89 -9.65 4.02 -4.44
C SER A 89 -11.15 4.17 -4.20
N MET A 90 -11.58 5.29 -3.63
CA MET A 90 -12.99 5.62 -3.48
C MET A 90 -13.69 5.76 -4.84
N ALA A 91 -13.10 6.42 -5.81
CA ALA A 91 -13.64 6.54 -7.16
C ALA A 91 -13.76 5.18 -7.85
N LEU A 92 -12.73 4.34 -7.72
CA LEU A 92 -12.72 2.99 -8.29
C LEU A 92 -13.85 2.12 -7.71
N SER A 93 -14.03 2.12 -6.40
CA SER A 93 -15.10 1.37 -5.74
C SER A 93 -16.50 1.91 -6.06
N SER A 94 -16.65 3.22 -6.23
CA SER A 94 -17.89 3.85 -6.71
C SER A 94 -18.25 3.36 -8.12
N ASN A 95 -17.26 3.26 -9.00
CA ASN A 95 -17.45 2.71 -10.35
C ASN A 95 -17.88 1.23 -10.31
N VAL A 96 -17.26 0.42 -9.44
CA VAL A 96 -17.68 -0.98 -9.21
C VAL A 96 -19.14 -1.03 -8.79
N ARG A 97 -19.53 -0.22 -7.81
CA ARG A 97 -20.91 -0.17 -7.31
C ARG A 97 -21.92 0.23 -8.37
N SER A 98 -21.59 1.22 -9.20
CA SER A 98 -22.42 1.69 -10.32
C SER A 98 -22.65 0.61 -11.37
N ASN A 99 -21.75 -0.37 -11.46
CA ASN A 99 -21.88 -1.55 -12.31
C ASN A 99 -22.58 -2.74 -11.64
N ASN A 100 -23.25 -2.53 -10.50
CA ASN A 100 -23.97 -3.53 -9.72
C ASN A 100 -23.08 -4.69 -9.22
N ILE A 101 -21.80 -4.43 -8.98
CA ILE A 101 -20.88 -5.37 -8.36
C ILE A 101 -20.73 -5.01 -6.88
N LYS A 102 -20.68 -6.01 -6.02
CA LYS A 102 -20.57 -5.87 -4.56
C LYS A 102 -19.28 -6.45 -3.99
N VAL A 103 -18.59 -7.28 -4.76
CA VAL A 103 -17.36 -7.95 -4.35
C VAL A 103 -16.32 -7.81 -5.45
N VAL A 104 -15.09 -7.44 -5.10
CA VAL A 104 -13.95 -7.39 -6.01
C VAL A 104 -12.75 -8.14 -5.45
N LEU A 105 -11.92 -8.65 -6.33
CA LEU A 105 -10.62 -9.23 -5.99
C LEU A 105 -9.53 -8.21 -6.30
N SER A 106 -8.59 -8.03 -5.37
CA SER A 106 -7.43 -7.13 -5.48
C SER A 106 -6.12 -7.90 -5.38
N GLY A 107 -5.08 -7.36 -6.00
CA GLY A 107 -3.70 -7.86 -5.92
C GLY A 107 -2.93 -7.44 -4.68
N GLU A 108 -3.52 -6.62 -3.78
CA GLU A 108 -2.86 -6.15 -2.56
C GLU A 108 -2.36 -7.31 -1.68
N GLY A 109 -1.26 -7.08 -0.99
CA GLY A 109 -0.59 -8.04 -0.13
C GLY A 109 0.51 -8.85 -0.82
N ALA A 110 0.59 -8.83 -2.15
CA ALA A 110 1.62 -9.56 -2.88
C ALA A 110 3.03 -9.00 -2.62
N ASP A 111 3.18 -7.69 -2.67
CA ASP A 111 4.47 -7.03 -2.50
C ASP A 111 5.09 -7.27 -1.11
N GLU A 112 4.26 -7.31 -0.06
CA GLU A 112 4.68 -7.48 1.31
C GLU A 112 5.15 -8.91 1.60
N PHE A 113 4.52 -9.91 0.98
CA PHE A 113 4.86 -11.31 1.19
C PHE A 113 5.88 -11.84 0.19
N PHE A 114 5.95 -11.25 -1.01
CA PHE A 114 6.84 -11.72 -2.09
C PHE A 114 7.92 -10.70 -2.48
N ALA A 115 8.19 -9.72 -1.61
CA ALA A 115 9.26 -8.73 -1.76
C ALA A 115 9.20 -7.91 -3.07
N GLY A 116 8.02 -7.43 -3.45
CA GLY A 116 7.79 -6.72 -4.69
C GLY A 116 8.30 -5.28 -4.71
N TYR A 117 8.37 -4.61 -3.56
CA TYR A 117 8.80 -3.22 -3.49
C TYR A 117 10.29 -3.01 -3.77
N VAL A 118 10.61 -1.88 -4.38
CA VAL A 118 12.01 -1.51 -4.66
C VAL A 118 12.87 -1.42 -3.39
N GLY A 119 12.27 -1.13 -2.24
CA GLY A 119 12.94 -1.08 -0.94
C GLY A 119 13.69 -2.37 -0.60
N TYR A 120 13.14 -3.54 -0.93
CA TYR A 120 13.82 -4.84 -0.72
C TYR A 120 15.14 -4.93 -1.50
N ARG A 121 15.20 -4.36 -2.72
CA ARG A 121 16.42 -4.31 -3.52
C ARG A 121 17.46 -3.40 -2.90
N PHE A 122 17.05 -2.23 -2.40
CA PHE A 122 17.94 -1.30 -1.71
C PHE A 122 18.48 -1.89 -0.41
N ASP A 123 17.66 -2.60 0.35
CA ASP A 123 18.13 -3.29 1.56
C ASP A 123 19.21 -4.31 1.23
N LYS A 124 18.99 -5.10 0.17
CA LYS A 124 19.99 -6.06 -0.29
C LYS A 124 21.27 -5.39 -0.80
N MET A 125 21.16 -4.25 -1.47
CA MET A 125 22.32 -3.49 -1.92
C MET A 125 23.12 -2.92 -0.74
N ARG A 126 22.46 -2.47 0.34
CA ARG A 126 23.12 -2.03 1.57
C ARG A 126 23.82 -3.19 2.29
N GLU A 127 23.18 -4.34 2.39
CA GLU A 127 23.77 -5.55 2.96
C GLU A 127 25.05 -5.98 2.23
N LEU A 128 25.12 -5.73 0.93
CA LEU A 128 26.29 -6.03 0.09
C LEU A 128 27.29 -4.88 -0.05
N ASP A 129 27.14 -3.82 0.75
CA ASP A 129 27.96 -2.59 0.69
C ASP A 129 28.03 -1.91 -0.70
N LEU A 130 27.00 -2.13 -1.53
CA LEU A 130 26.93 -1.53 -2.87
C LEU A 130 26.35 -0.11 -2.86
N VAL A 131 25.77 0.31 -1.76
CA VAL A 131 25.23 1.66 -1.52
C VAL A 131 25.72 2.14 -0.18
N GLN A 132 26.27 3.36 -0.15
CA GLN A 132 26.71 3.97 1.10
C GLN A 132 25.53 4.21 2.03
N ASN A 133 25.72 3.87 3.28
CA ASN A 133 24.75 4.06 4.35
C ASN A 133 25.26 5.14 5.30
N GLU A 134 25.41 6.36 4.77
CA GLU A 134 25.78 7.51 5.60
C GLU A 134 24.62 7.84 6.53
N CYS A 135 24.86 7.77 7.83
CA CYS A 135 23.90 8.20 8.84
C CYS A 135 24.63 8.75 10.08
N SER A 136 23.96 9.66 10.77
CA SER A 136 24.48 10.21 12.03
C SER A 136 24.39 9.18 13.16
N ASP A 137 25.09 9.45 14.25
CA ASP A 137 25.04 8.60 15.44
C ASP A 137 23.64 8.63 16.08
N GLU A 138 22.95 9.77 16.01
CA GLU A 138 21.55 9.90 16.48
C GLU A 138 20.60 9.03 15.64
N GLU A 139 20.78 9.00 14.34
CA GLU A 139 19.98 8.15 13.47
C GLU A 139 20.24 6.67 13.73
N ARG A 140 21.49 6.27 13.97
CA ARG A 140 21.85 4.89 14.34
C ARG A 140 21.18 4.49 15.66
N ALA A 141 21.24 5.35 16.66
CA ALA A 141 20.58 5.12 17.94
C ALA A 141 19.06 4.94 17.75
N LEU A 142 18.42 5.80 16.97
CA LEU A 142 17.00 5.69 16.66
C LEU A 142 16.67 4.39 15.92
N ARG A 143 17.46 3.98 14.94
CA ARG A 143 17.28 2.70 14.23
C ARG A 143 17.37 1.51 15.19
N HIS A 144 18.35 1.54 16.09
CA HIS A 144 18.48 0.52 17.13
C HIS A 144 17.23 0.50 18.05
N ASP A 145 16.75 1.67 18.44
CA ASP A 145 15.57 1.77 19.32
C ASP A 145 14.29 1.31 18.62
N LEU A 146 14.10 1.64 17.36
CA LEU A 146 12.91 1.25 16.61
C LEU A 146 12.94 -0.21 16.17
N TRP A 147 14.08 -0.67 15.63
CA TRP A 147 14.19 -1.93 14.91
C TRP A 147 15.06 -2.98 15.60
N GLY A 148 15.80 -2.60 16.64
CA GLY A 148 16.79 -3.49 17.28
C GLY A 148 18.04 -3.71 16.45
N ASP A 149 18.30 -2.88 15.42
CA ASP A 149 19.40 -3.02 14.49
C ASP A 149 19.77 -1.64 13.92
N GLU A 150 20.92 -1.12 14.32
CA GLU A 150 21.41 0.21 13.91
C GLU A 150 21.69 0.34 12.41
N ASN A 151 21.94 -0.77 11.73
CA ASN A 151 22.21 -0.82 10.31
C ASN A 151 20.96 -0.99 9.44
N PHE A 152 19.83 -1.34 10.04
CA PHE A 152 18.60 -1.54 9.31
C PHE A 152 17.91 -0.20 9.00
N TYR A 153 17.82 0.13 7.71
CA TYR A 153 17.17 1.35 7.22
C TYR A 153 15.77 1.03 6.69
N TYR A 154 14.75 1.63 7.29
CA TYR A 154 13.36 1.45 6.82
C TYR A 154 12.82 2.75 6.22
N GLU A 155 12.65 2.77 4.91
CA GLU A 155 12.01 3.81 4.10
C GLU A 155 12.75 5.17 4.06
N ARG A 156 13.06 5.77 5.22
CA ARG A 156 13.62 7.13 5.34
C ARG A 156 14.41 7.33 6.63
N ASN A 157 15.11 8.42 6.69
CA ASN A 157 15.59 8.99 7.95
C ASN A 157 14.41 9.68 8.67
N PHE A 158 13.99 9.16 9.81
CA PHE A 158 12.84 9.70 10.55
C PHE A 158 13.14 11.00 11.27
N LEU A 159 14.40 11.34 11.50
CA LEU A 159 14.82 12.61 12.10
C LEU A 159 14.80 13.78 11.12
N GLU A 160 14.93 13.50 9.83
CA GLU A 160 15.05 14.50 8.78
C GLU A 160 13.90 15.52 8.76
N TYR A 161 12.70 15.12 9.14
CA TYR A 161 11.49 15.93 9.08
C TYR A 161 10.94 16.33 10.43
N GLU A 162 11.71 16.25 11.51
CA GLU A 162 11.20 16.59 12.84
C GLU A 162 10.90 18.08 12.98
N SER A 163 11.75 18.96 12.44
CA SER A 163 11.54 20.40 12.45
C SER A 163 10.26 20.81 11.71
N GLU A 164 10.01 20.20 10.57
CA GLU A 164 8.82 20.44 9.75
C GLU A 164 7.56 19.98 10.47
N LYS A 165 7.59 18.83 11.13
CA LYS A 165 6.46 18.35 11.94
C LYS A 165 6.14 19.32 13.08
N ARG A 166 7.17 19.79 13.81
CA ARG A 166 6.99 20.75 14.90
C ARG A 166 6.46 22.10 14.43
N ALA A 167 6.83 22.52 13.22
CA ALA A 167 6.33 23.77 12.64
C ALA A 167 4.84 23.72 12.27
N LEU A 168 4.24 22.51 12.14
CA LEU A 168 2.82 22.34 11.85
C LEU A 168 1.94 22.40 13.10
N TYR A 169 2.52 22.27 14.30
CA TYR A 169 1.78 22.19 15.54
C TYR A 169 1.79 23.51 16.31
N SER A 170 0.77 23.74 17.11
CA SER A 170 0.73 24.88 18.05
C SER A 170 1.76 24.72 19.17
N ASP A 171 2.10 25.81 19.84
CA ASP A 171 3.03 25.80 20.98
C ASP A 171 2.56 24.84 22.10
N SER A 172 1.24 24.76 22.34
CA SER A 172 0.68 23.87 23.34
C SER A 172 0.86 22.38 22.99
N ILE A 173 0.77 22.02 21.71
CA ILE A 173 1.03 20.66 21.23
C ILE A 173 2.53 20.37 21.29
N ASN A 174 3.35 21.32 20.84
CA ASN A 174 4.80 21.18 20.89
C ASN A 174 5.36 21.00 22.29
N ALA A 175 4.71 21.59 23.30
CA ALA A 175 5.12 21.44 24.71
C ALA A 175 5.03 19.99 25.21
N SER A 176 4.16 19.16 24.65
CA SER A 176 4.00 17.73 24.96
C SER A 176 4.32 16.81 23.80
N PHE A 177 5.05 17.29 22.79
CA PHE A 177 5.31 16.54 21.56
C PHE A 177 5.92 15.16 21.81
N GLU A 178 6.83 15.04 22.77
CA GLU A 178 7.51 13.79 23.07
C GLU A 178 6.56 12.71 23.64
N GLU A 179 5.44 13.09 24.23
CA GLU A 179 4.45 12.15 24.79
C GLU A 179 3.70 11.38 23.70
N PHE A 180 3.48 12.01 22.54
CA PHE A 180 2.77 11.39 21.43
C PHE A 180 3.64 11.17 20.17
N ASN A 181 4.93 11.47 20.25
CA ASN A 181 5.86 11.15 19.17
C ASN A 181 5.96 9.62 19.02
N CYS A 182 5.46 9.09 17.92
CA CYS A 182 5.45 7.64 17.67
C CYS A 182 6.85 7.01 17.70
N LEU A 183 7.91 7.80 17.48
CA LEU A 183 9.29 7.30 17.54
C LEU A 183 9.73 6.94 18.97
N ASN A 184 9.05 7.46 19.99
CA ASN A 184 9.29 7.15 21.41
C ASN A 184 8.51 5.92 21.91
N HIS A 185 7.74 5.27 21.02
CA HIS A 185 6.90 4.13 21.39
C HIS A 185 7.28 2.89 20.57
N PRO A 186 7.09 1.68 21.13
CA PRO A 186 7.33 0.44 20.39
C PRO A 186 6.38 0.33 19.17
N LEU A 187 6.92 0.47 17.97
CA LEU A 187 6.15 0.31 16.72
C LEU A 187 5.97 -1.17 16.34
N ILE A 188 6.92 -2.00 16.74
CA ILE A 188 6.95 -3.44 16.42
C ILE A 188 7.42 -4.26 17.62
N ASN A 189 7.20 -5.57 17.58
CA ASN A 189 7.83 -6.49 18.52
C ASN A 189 9.24 -6.86 18.00
N LYS A 190 10.28 -6.21 18.54
CA LYS A 190 11.69 -6.41 18.13
C LYS A 190 12.18 -7.85 18.31
N GLU A 191 11.67 -8.60 19.28
CA GLU A 191 12.05 -10.01 19.48
C GLU A 191 11.63 -10.90 18.30
N ARG A 192 10.57 -10.53 17.58
CA ARG A 192 10.13 -11.28 16.39
C ARG A 192 11.02 -11.10 15.17
N ILE A 193 11.81 -10.04 15.11
CA ILE A 193 12.73 -9.79 14.00
C ILE A 193 14.19 -10.01 14.37
N LYS A 194 14.47 -10.26 15.64
CA LYS A 194 15.81 -10.56 16.12
C LYS A 194 16.38 -11.79 15.41
N ASN A 195 17.59 -11.68 14.92
CA ASN A 195 18.30 -12.72 14.15
C ASN A 195 17.64 -13.15 12.82
N ARG A 196 16.67 -12.41 12.32
CA ARG A 196 16.18 -12.62 10.97
C ARG A 196 17.08 -11.92 9.94
N ASP A 197 17.14 -12.47 8.72
CA ASP A 197 17.75 -11.80 7.59
C ASP A 197 16.99 -10.51 7.24
N ILE A 198 17.61 -9.66 6.43
CA ILE A 198 17.11 -8.32 6.11
C ILE A 198 15.75 -8.37 5.37
N LEU A 199 15.54 -9.36 4.51
CA LEU A 199 14.30 -9.53 3.76
C LEU A 199 13.14 -9.85 4.72
N ASN A 200 13.33 -10.79 5.62
CA ASN A 200 12.32 -11.18 6.61
C ASN A 200 12.05 -10.09 7.66
N LYS A 201 13.08 -9.30 8.03
CA LYS A 201 12.88 -8.10 8.88
C LYS A 201 11.95 -7.10 8.18
N ARG A 202 12.27 -6.76 6.92
CA ARG A 202 11.47 -5.81 6.15
C ARG A 202 10.05 -6.30 5.93
N ALA A 203 9.86 -7.54 5.51
CA ALA A 203 8.53 -8.12 5.30
C ALA A 203 7.66 -8.04 6.56
N TYR A 204 8.23 -8.35 7.74
CA TYR A 204 7.51 -8.23 9.00
C TYR A 204 7.10 -6.78 9.29
N ILE A 205 7.97 -5.81 9.02
CA ILE A 205 7.69 -4.39 9.26
C ILE A 205 6.65 -3.87 8.26
N ASP A 206 6.80 -4.20 6.97
CA ASP A 206 5.82 -3.85 5.93
C ASP A 206 4.44 -4.44 6.26
N TYR A 207 4.37 -5.68 6.71
CA TYR A 207 3.13 -6.29 7.19
C TYR A 207 2.49 -5.48 8.33
N LYS A 208 3.28 -5.05 9.31
CA LYS A 208 2.78 -4.36 10.51
C LYS A 208 2.44 -2.90 10.29
N LEU A 209 3.26 -2.17 9.56
CA LEU A 209 3.16 -0.71 9.46
C LEU A 209 2.55 -0.23 8.14
N ARG A 210 2.56 -1.07 7.11
CA ARG A 210 2.06 -0.71 5.79
C ARG A 210 0.81 -1.48 5.41
N LEU A 211 0.85 -2.81 5.43
CA LEU A 211 -0.23 -3.62 4.91
C LEU A 211 -1.52 -3.47 5.72
N VAL A 212 -1.46 -3.75 7.03
CA VAL A 212 -2.67 -3.85 7.86
C VAL A 212 -3.36 -2.51 8.01
N ASP A 213 -2.62 -1.49 8.46
CA ASP A 213 -3.23 -0.22 8.82
C ASP A 213 -3.43 0.73 7.64
N HIS A 214 -2.59 0.63 6.62
CA HIS A 214 -2.64 1.54 5.47
C HIS A 214 -3.28 0.89 4.24
N LEU A 215 -2.67 -0.15 3.67
CA LEU A 215 -3.11 -0.65 2.36
C LEU A 215 -4.45 -1.39 2.42
N VAL A 216 -4.63 -2.26 3.42
CA VAL A 216 -5.88 -3.03 3.54
C VAL A 216 -6.96 -2.21 4.23
N SER A 217 -6.64 -1.52 5.32
CA SER A 217 -7.64 -0.81 6.12
C SER A 217 -8.09 0.50 5.49
N ASP A 218 -7.28 1.58 5.59
CA ASP A 218 -7.76 2.92 5.23
C ASP A 218 -7.87 3.13 3.72
N HIS A 219 -6.91 2.61 2.96
CA HIS A 219 -6.89 2.71 1.51
C HIS A 219 -7.80 1.70 0.81
N GLY A 220 -7.84 0.46 1.29
CA GLY A 220 -8.60 -0.64 0.70
C GLY A 220 -10.05 -0.71 1.20
N ASP A 221 -10.26 -1.34 2.34
CA ASP A 221 -11.59 -1.68 2.84
C ASP A 221 -12.47 -0.48 3.13
N ARG A 222 -11.93 0.55 3.79
CA ARG A 222 -12.73 1.74 4.15
C ARG A 222 -13.20 2.50 2.93
N MET A 223 -12.34 2.66 1.92
CA MET A 223 -12.71 3.33 0.67
C MET A 223 -13.70 2.50 -0.15
N ALA A 224 -13.59 1.19 -0.12
CA ALA A 224 -14.52 0.30 -0.81
C ALA A 224 -15.86 0.22 -0.07
N MET A 225 -15.85 0.07 1.24
CA MET A 225 -17.06 0.00 2.07
C MET A 225 -17.84 1.31 2.07
N ALA A 226 -17.22 2.47 1.89
CA ALA A 226 -17.91 3.74 1.64
C ALA A 226 -18.91 3.64 0.47
N ASN A 227 -18.63 2.78 -0.50
CA ASN A 227 -19.50 2.48 -1.65
C ASN A 227 -20.22 1.13 -1.53
N SER A 228 -20.22 0.48 -0.35
CA SER A 228 -20.81 -0.85 -0.13
C SER A 228 -20.24 -1.93 -1.08
N VAL A 229 -18.93 -1.90 -1.27
CA VAL A 229 -18.16 -2.90 -2.02
C VAL A 229 -17.20 -3.61 -1.06
N GLU A 230 -17.20 -4.94 -1.08
CA GLU A 230 -16.26 -5.78 -0.34
C GLU A 230 -15.05 -6.06 -1.21
N VAL A 231 -13.85 -5.80 -0.71
CA VAL A 231 -12.59 -6.18 -1.36
C VAL A 231 -12.08 -7.47 -0.74
N ARG A 232 -11.63 -8.38 -1.58
CA ARG A 232 -10.97 -9.63 -1.15
C ARG A 232 -9.56 -9.66 -1.71
N TYR A 233 -8.65 -10.19 -0.90
CA TYR A 233 -7.20 -10.16 -1.12
C TYR A 233 -6.66 -11.60 -1.20
N PRO A 234 -6.67 -12.26 -2.39
CA PRO A 234 -6.24 -13.64 -2.52
C PRO A 234 -4.79 -13.89 -2.11
N PHE A 235 -3.91 -12.88 -2.21
CA PHE A 235 -2.52 -13.01 -1.74
C PHE A 235 -2.40 -13.04 -0.21
N LEU A 236 -3.45 -12.67 0.52
CA LEU A 236 -3.51 -12.74 1.98
C LEU A 236 -4.18 -14.03 2.47
N ASP A 237 -4.42 -15.00 1.58
CA ASP A 237 -4.90 -16.31 1.97
C ASP A 237 -3.89 -17.01 2.87
N LYS A 238 -4.38 -17.56 3.99
CA LYS A 238 -3.50 -18.17 5.00
C LYS A 238 -2.64 -19.30 4.44
N ASP A 239 -3.21 -20.16 3.60
CA ASP A 239 -2.48 -21.30 3.07
C ASP A 239 -1.38 -20.86 2.09
N LEU A 240 -1.64 -19.77 1.35
CA LEU A 240 -0.64 -19.16 0.47
C LEU A 240 0.51 -18.52 1.28
N ILE A 241 0.18 -17.82 2.37
CA ILE A 241 1.18 -17.22 3.26
C ILE A 241 2.02 -18.28 3.95
N ASP A 242 1.39 -19.35 4.43
CA ASP A 242 2.10 -20.47 5.07
C ASP A 242 3.02 -21.22 4.09
N PHE A 243 2.73 -21.15 2.78
CA PHE A 243 3.56 -21.72 1.72
C PHE A 243 4.76 -20.83 1.36
N SER A 244 4.64 -19.49 1.44
CA SER A 244 5.69 -18.54 1.03
C SER A 244 6.86 -18.49 2.02
#